data_e9cbed8d59dfe10d66e417b9c8d9bf50
#
_entry.id   e9cbed8d59dfe10d66e417b9c8d9bf50
#
_cell.length_a   1.000
_cell.length_b   1.000
_cell.length_c   1.000
_cell.angle_alpha   90.00
_cell.angle_beta   90.00
_cell.angle_gamma   90.00
#
_symmetry.space_group_name_H-M   'P 1'
#
loop_
_entity.id
_entity.type
_entity.pdbx_description
1 polymer ?
#
loop_
_entity_poly.entity_id
_entity_poly.type
_entity_poly.pdbx_seq_one_letter_code
_entity_poly.pdbx_strand_id
1 'polypeptide(L)'
;MNYFHVHLKVKDLAKSIAFYNALFNQEATLQKGDYAKWQLEEPRVNFAISTAAEGAEGIEHLGLQAESSADLQQLYAQIEKAEGDIREEGKTICCYAQSEKSWIEDPQGVSWEVFHTQGEATVYGTGEHANKAPTSMESWADNEKSAAPFCC
;
A
#
# COMPACT_ATOMS: atom_id res chain seq x y z
N MET A 1 -12.78 -12.71 6.38
CA MET A 1 -12.24 -13.16 5.06
C MET A 1 -11.51 -11.99 4.43
N ASN A 2 -10.27 -12.17 3.97
CA ASN A 2 -9.41 -11.08 3.54
C ASN A 2 -9.66 -10.68 2.08
N TYR A 3 -9.28 -9.44 1.72
CA TYR A 3 -9.21 -8.98 0.34
C TYR A 3 -7.78 -9.13 -0.19
N PHE A 4 -7.64 -9.55 -1.44
CA PHE A 4 -6.39 -9.39 -2.15
C PHE A 4 -6.19 -7.92 -2.50
N HIS A 5 -5.04 -7.35 -2.19
CA HIS A 5 -4.72 -5.96 -2.50
C HIS A 5 -3.73 -5.85 -3.65
N VAL A 6 -4.01 -4.92 -4.56
CA VAL A 6 -3.13 -4.55 -5.67
C VAL A 6 -3.07 -3.04 -5.78
N HIS A 7 -1.88 -2.48 -5.79
CA HIS A 7 -1.67 -1.07 -6.07
C HIS A 7 -0.84 -0.86 -7.33
N LEU A 8 -1.39 -0.08 -8.27
CA LEU A 8 -0.69 0.31 -9.49
C LEU A 8 -0.35 1.79 -9.47
N LYS A 9 0.80 2.13 -10.04
CA LYS A 9 1.14 3.49 -10.46
C LYS A 9 0.74 3.68 -11.92
N VAL A 10 0.00 4.76 -12.21
CA VAL A 10 -0.51 5.05 -13.55
C VAL A 10 -0.11 6.45 -14.00
N LYS A 11 0.15 6.61 -15.30
CA LYS A 11 0.54 7.90 -15.88
C LYS A 11 -0.65 8.86 -16.02
N ASP A 12 -1.80 8.34 -16.43
CA ASP A 12 -3.02 9.12 -16.66
C ASP A 12 -4.14 8.54 -15.80
N LEU A 13 -4.39 9.20 -14.66
CA LEU A 13 -5.36 8.74 -13.69
C LEU A 13 -6.78 8.72 -14.27
N ALA A 14 -7.18 9.74 -15.02
CA ALA A 14 -8.54 9.86 -15.55
C ALA A 14 -8.84 8.75 -16.57
N LYS A 15 -7.91 8.48 -17.49
CA LYS A 15 -8.04 7.36 -18.44
C LYS A 15 -8.04 6.01 -17.75
N SER A 16 -7.20 5.85 -16.72
CA SER A 16 -7.15 4.61 -15.95
C SER A 16 -8.44 4.37 -15.17
N ILE A 17 -9.01 5.40 -14.55
CA ILE A 17 -10.32 5.31 -13.89
C ILE A 17 -11.40 4.87 -14.87
N ALA A 18 -11.50 5.50 -16.03
CA ALA A 18 -12.49 5.14 -17.06
C ALA A 18 -12.33 3.68 -17.51
N PHE A 19 -11.08 3.23 -17.71
CA PHE A 19 -10.77 1.85 -18.08
C PHE A 19 -11.19 0.85 -17.00
N TYR A 20 -10.82 1.10 -15.73
CA TYR A 20 -11.11 0.16 -14.64
C TYR A 20 -12.59 0.18 -14.24
N ASN A 21 -13.28 1.32 -14.32
CA ASN A 21 -14.73 1.37 -14.16
C ASN A 21 -15.45 0.46 -15.17
N ALA A 22 -15.00 0.49 -16.42
CA ALA A 22 -15.56 -0.38 -17.47
C ALA A 22 -15.17 -1.85 -17.26
N LEU A 23 -13.90 -2.13 -16.95
CA LEU A 23 -13.40 -3.50 -16.75
C LEU A 23 -14.10 -4.21 -15.57
N PHE A 24 -14.26 -3.50 -14.46
CA PHE A 24 -14.88 -4.04 -13.25
C PHE A 24 -16.41 -3.90 -13.25
N ASN A 25 -16.96 -3.20 -14.26
CA ASN A 25 -18.40 -2.86 -14.31
C ASN A 25 -18.87 -2.20 -12.99
N GLN A 26 -18.02 -1.36 -12.41
CA GLN A 26 -18.23 -0.69 -11.13
C GLN A 26 -17.47 0.64 -11.10
N GLU A 27 -18.11 1.68 -10.58
CA GLU A 27 -17.43 2.95 -10.30
C GLU A 27 -16.44 2.79 -9.15
N ALA A 28 -15.38 3.61 -9.16
CA ALA A 28 -14.42 3.62 -8.06
C ALA A 28 -15.13 3.89 -6.73
N THR A 29 -14.85 3.06 -5.73
CA THR A 29 -15.40 3.18 -4.37
C THR A 29 -14.91 4.46 -3.67
N LEU A 30 -13.69 4.87 -3.99
CA LEU A 30 -13.07 6.11 -3.53
C LEU A 30 -12.30 6.74 -4.69
N GLN A 31 -12.46 8.06 -4.89
CA GLN A 31 -11.72 8.81 -5.89
C GLN A 31 -11.23 10.14 -5.31
N LYS A 32 -9.97 10.45 -5.53
CA LYS A 32 -9.29 11.71 -5.20
C LYS A 32 -8.51 12.23 -6.42
N GLY A 33 -7.91 13.40 -6.32
CA GLY A 33 -7.19 14.01 -7.44
C GLY A 33 -5.96 13.23 -7.93
N ASP A 34 -5.40 12.40 -7.09
CA ASP A 34 -4.17 11.62 -7.32
C ASP A 34 -4.32 10.11 -7.07
N TYR A 35 -5.54 9.66 -6.75
CA TYR A 35 -5.81 8.29 -6.28
C TYR A 35 -7.22 7.82 -6.61
N ALA A 36 -7.38 6.54 -6.91
CA ALA A 36 -8.68 5.88 -6.96
C ALA A 36 -8.59 4.44 -6.43
N LYS A 37 -9.69 3.94 -5.87
CA LYS A 37 -9.77 2.59 -5.31
C LYS A 37 -11.11 1.95 -5.64
N TRP A 38 -11.08 0.66 -5.94
CA TRP A 38 -12.25 -0.21 -6.07
C TRP A 38 -12.18 -1.29 -4.98
N GLN A 39 -13.24 -1.39 -4.20
CA GLN A 39 -13.45 -2.50 -3.29
C GLN A 39 -14.42 -3.46 -3.97
N LEU A 40 -13.90 -4.56 -4.53
CA LEU A 40 -14.68 -5.56 -5.25
C LEU A 40 -15.01 -6.72 -4.32
N GLU A 41 -16.24 -7.25 -4.42
CA GLU A 41 -16.67 -8.38 -3.59
C GLU A 41 -16.51 -9.73 -4.31
N GLU A 42 -16.54 -9.74 -5.64
CA GLU A 42 -16.41 -10.95 -6.46
C GLU A 42 -15.54 -10.67 -7.71
N PRO A 43 -14.27 -11.06 -7.71
CA PRO A 43 -13.48 -11.60 -6.59
C PRO A 43 -13.22 -10.52 -5.52
N ARG A 44 -12.91 -10.95 -4.28
CA ARG A 44 -12.60 -10.01 -3.18
C ARG A 44 -11.24 -9.35 -3.39
N VAL A 45 -11.26 -8.17 -3.97
CA VAL A 45 -10.06 -7.39 -4.31
C VAL A 45 -10.22 -5.95 -3.88
N ASN A 46 -9.24 -5.44 -3.16
CA ASN A 46 -8.99 -4.02 -2.99
C ASN A 46 -7.99 -3.61 -4.08
N PHE A 47 -8.49 -3.01 -5.13
CA PHE A 47 -7.68 -2.53 -6.25
C PHE A 47 -7.52 -1.02 -6.17
N ALA A 48 -6.28 -0.56 -6.14
CA ALA A 48 -5.96 0.85 -6.04
C ALA A 48 -5.04 1.31 -7.18
N ILE A 49 -5.21 2.56 -7.60
CA ILE A 49 -4.32 3.23 -8.53
C ILE A 49 -3.96 4.61 -8.00
N SER A 50 -2.73 5.06 -8.25
CA SER A 50 -2.29 6.42 -7.98
C SER A 50 -1.41 6.96 -9.11
N THR A 51 -1.26 8.28 -9.17
CA THR A 51 -0.41 8.91 -10.19
C THR A 51 1.06 8.51 -10.00
N ALA A 52 1.72 8.19 -11.12
CA ALA A 52 3.15 7.90 -11.16
C ALA A 52 3.98 9.13 -11.52
N ALA A 53 5.23 9.19 -11.05
CA ALA A 53 6.25 9.96 -11.73
C ALA A 53 6.55 9.31 -13.09
N GLU A 54 7.08 10.07 -14.05
CA GLU A 54 7.40 9.57 -15.37
C GLU A 54 8.38 8.37 -15.30
N GLY A 55 8.02 7.27 -15.95
CA GLY A 55 8.80 6.03 -15.97
C GLY A 55 8.66 5.14 -14.72
N ALA A 56 7.76 5.47 -13.80
CA ALA A 56 7.49 4.70 -12.57
C ALA A 56 6.10 4.03 -12.59
N GLU A 57 5.55 3.80 -13.77
CA GLU A 57 4.27 3.12 -13.94
C GLU A 57 4.40 1.60 -13.73
N GLY A 58 3.32 0.98 -13.30
CA GLY A 58 3.23 -0.48 -13.13
C GLY A 58 2.76 -0.88 -11.73
N ILE A 59 2.97 -2.14 -11.38
CA ILE A 59 2.64 -2.64 -10.05
C ILE A 59 3.60 -2.04 -9.04
N GLU A 60 3.05 -1.33 -8.05
CA GLU A 60 3.84 -0.79 -6.96
C GLU A 60 4.03 -1.83 -5.86
N HIS A 61 2.93 -2.43 -5.41
CA HIS A 61 2.95 -3.51 -4.43
C HIS A 61 1.68 -4.37 -4.52
N LEU A 62 1.75 -5.52 -3.88
CA LEU A 62 0.66 -6.42 -3.63
C LEU A 62 0.35 -6.46 -2.12
N GLY A 63 -0.75 -7.12 -1.72
CA GLY A 63 -1.03 -7.23 -0.30
C GLY A 63 -2.26 -8.05 0.06
N LEU A 64 -2.52 -8.09 1.37
CA LEU A 64 -3.70 -8.70 1.95
C LEU A 64 -4.33 -7.73 2.96
N GLN A 65 -5.56 -7.35 2.70
CA GLN A 65 -6.34 -6.51 3.60
C GLN A 65 -7.17 -7.37 4.53
N ALA A 66 -6.94 -7.23 5.83
CA ALA A 66 -7.75 -7.86 6.86
C ALA A 66 -9.08 -7.10 7.07
N GLU A 67 -10.16 -7.82 7.32
CA GLU A 67 -11.46 -7.21 7.67
C GLU A 67 -11.57 -6.85 9.16
N SER A 68 -10.71 -7.45 10.00
CA SER A 68 -10.68 -7.21 11.43
C SER A 68 -9.27 -7.21 11.99
N SER A 69 -9.10 -6.64 13.18
CA SER A 69 -7.82 -6.73 13.91
C SER A 69 -7.43 -8.18 14.21
N ALA A 70 -8.39 -9.08 14.43
CA ALA A 70 -8.11 -10.50 14.64
C ALA A 70 -7.57 -11.16 13.36
N ASP A 71 -8.15 -10.83 12.19
CA ASP A 71 -7.62 -11.30 10.90
C ASP A 71 -6.22 -10.73 10.64
N LEU A 72 -5.96 -9.47 11.00
CA LEU A 72 -4.64 -8.87 10.87
C LEU A 72 -3.58 -9.61 11.70
N GLN A 73 -3.89 -10.01 12.93
CA GLN A 73 -2.97 -10.81 13.76
C GLN A 73 -2.66 -12.17 13.14
N GLN A 74 -3.64 -12.78 12.45
CA GLN A 74 -3.39 -14.02 11.71
C GLN A 74 -2.46 -13.79 10.51
N LEU A 75 -2.63 -12.65 9.79
CA LEU A 75 -1.73 -12.28 8.69
C LEU A 75 -0.31 -12.01 9.19
N TYR A 76 -0.15 -11.35 10.34
CA TYR A 76 1.17 -11.15 10.96
C TYR A 76 1.86 -12.48 11.27
N ALA A 77 1.15 -13.43 11.86
CA ALA A 77 1.69 -14.77 12.09
C ALA A 77 2.04 -15.52 10.78
N GLN A 78 1.39 -15.22 9.67
CA GLN A 78 1.70 -15.81 8.37
C GLN A 78 2.97 -15.20 7.76
N ILE A 79 3.15 -13.86 7.81
CA ILE A 79 4.37 -13.23 7.29
C ILE A 79 5.60 -13.60 8.11
N GLU A 80 5.48 -13.78 9.43
CA GLU A 80 6.57 -14.30 10.27
C GLU A 80 7.03 -15.70 9.81
N LYS A 81 6.08 -16.57 9.43
CA LYS A 81 6.40 -17.91 8.90
C LYS A 81 6.97 -17.89 7.49
N ALA A 82 6.73 -16.83 6.73
CA ALA A 82 7.28 -16.69 5.38
C ALA A 82 8.78 -16.36 5.37
N GLU A 83 9.36 -16.00 6.53
CA GLU A 83 10.80 -15.77 6.73
C GLU A 83 11.41 -14.73 5.77
N GLY A 84 10.61 -13.74 5.32
CA GLY A 84 11.07 -12.62 4.51
C GLY A 84 11.58 -11.46 5.35
N ASP A 85 12.05 -10.40 4.69
CA ASP A 85 12.41 -9.15 5.36
C ASP A 85 11.14 -8.39 5.77
N ILE A 86 10.85 -8.38 7.07
CA ILE A 86 9.63 -7.79 7.62
C ILE A 86 9.93 -6.36 8.10
N ARG A 87 9.11 -5.40 7.67
CA ARG A 87 9.14 -4.02 8.12
C ARG A 87 7.79 -3.64 8.72
N GLU A 88 7.75 -3.43 10.02
CA GLU A 88 6.55 -2.97 10.72
C GLU A 88 6.40 -1.46 10.58
N GLU A 89 5.23 -1.00 10.16
CA GLU A 89 4.85 0.42 10.19
C GLU A 89 3.89 0.76 11.35
N GLY A 90 3.21 -0.23 11.89
CA GLY A 90 2.21 -0.03 12.94
C GLY A 90 1.01 0.79 12.44
N LYS A 91 0.49 1.68 13.30
CA LYS A 91 -0.63 2.56 12.94
C LYS A 91 -0.13 3.74 12.13
N THR A 92 -0.68 3.92 10.93
CA THR A 92 -0.28 4.98 9.99
C THR A 92 -1.48 5.53 9.24
N ILE A 93 -1.32 6.74 8.69
CA ILE A 93 -2.27 7.32 7.74
C ILE A 93 -1.64 7.21 6.36
N CYS A 94 -2.29 6.47 5.47
CA CYS A 94 -1.85 6.33 4.09
C CYS A 94 -3.02 6.22 3.14
N CYS A 95 -2.88 6.78 1.94
CA CYS A 95 -3.88 6.68 0.87
C CYS A 95 -5.30 7.03 1.32
N TYR A 96 -5.43 8.08 2.12
CA TYR A 96 -6.71 8.55 2.69
C TYR A 96 -7.37 7.58 3.68
N ALA A 97 -6.60 6.70 4.31
CA ALA A 97 -7.09 5.77 5.32
C ALA A 97 -6.18 5.72 6.54
N GLN A 98 -6.78 5.49 7.71
CA GLN A 98 -6.03 5.10 8.91
C GLN A 98 -5.92 3.58 8.90
N SER A 99 -4.70 3.06 8.90
CA SER A 99 -4.42 1.64 8.81
C SER A 99 -3.36 1.22 9.81
N GLU A 100 -3.45 -0.01 10.26
CA GLU A 100 -2.37 -0.71 10.93
C GLU A 100 -1.79 -1.72 9.95
N LYS A 101 -0.47 -1.71 9.75
CA LYS A 101 0.15 -2.48 8.68
C LYS A 101 1.58 -2.94 8.96
N SER A 102 1.97 -3.97 8.22
CA SER A 102 3.34 -4.46 8.11
C SER A 102 3.64 -4.86 6.66
N TRP A 103 4.91 -4.87 6.33
CA TRP A 103 5.41 -5.21 5.00
C TRP A 103 6.33 -6.41 5.06
N ILE A 104 6.35 -7.21 3.99
CA ILE A 104 7.31 -8.26 3.76
C ILE A 104 7.71 -8.25 2.28
N GLU A 105 8.97 -8.52 1.97
CA GLU A 105 9.42 -8.72 0.60
C GLU A 105 9.47 -10.21 0.26
N ASP A 106 9.00 -10.55 -0.94
CA ASP A 106 9.12 -11.91 -1.45
C ASP A 106 10.54 -12.18 -1.98
N PRO A 107 10.90 -13.43 -2.33
CA PRO A 107 12.25 -13.76 -2.81
C PRO A 107 12.68 -13.03 -4.09
N GLN A 108 11.77 -12.42 -4.84
CA GLN A 108 12.05 -11.61 -6.02
C GLN A 108 12.10 -10.11 -5.74
N GLY A 109 11.86 -9.70 -4.48
CA GLY A 109 11.85 -8.30 -4.08
C GLY A 109 10.51 -7.59 -4.33
N VAL A 110 9.41 -8.33 -4.54
CA VAL A 110 8.09 -7.73 -4.59
C VAL A 110 7.62 -7.43 -3.18
N SER A 111 7.25 -6.18 -2.94
CA SER A 111 6.71 -5.76 -1.64
C SER A 111 5.27 -6.23 -1.48
N TRP A 112 4.98 -6.82 -0.31
CA TRP A 112 3.66 -7.24 0.11
C TRP A 112 3.25 -6.51 1.38
N GLU A 113 2.10 -5.89 1.34
CA GLU A 113 1.49 -5.19 2.47
C GLU A 113 0.45 -6.09 3.15
N VAL A 114 0.49 -6.21 4.47
CA VAL A 114 -0.62 -6.76 5.25
C VAL A 114 -1.16 -5.66 6.15
N PHE A 115 -2.47 -5.41 6.05
CA PHE A 115 -3.05 -4.26 6.72
C PHE A 115 -4.52 -4.44 7.08
N HIS A 116 -4.96 -3.62 8.04
CA HIS A 116 -6.37 -3.45 8.39
C HIS A 116 -6.69 -1.95 8.42
N THR A 117 -7.71 -1.54 7.66
CA THR A 117 -8.17 -0.15 7.60
C THR A 117 -9.16 0.11 8.72
N GLN A 118 -8.87 1.09 9.57
CA GLN A 118 -9.70 1.45 10.73
C GLN A 118 -10.65 2.63 10.47
N GLY A 119 -10.44 3.39 9.38
CA GLY A 119 -11.26 4.55 9.02
C GLY A 119 -10.71 5.32 7.84
N GLU A 120 -11.47 6.32 7.39
CA GLU A 120 -11.05 7.24 6.34
C GLU A 120 -10.20 8.39 6.91
N ALA A 121 -9.22 8.85 6.13
CA ALA A 121 -8.43 10.04 6.42
C ALA A 121 -8.64 11.11 5.34
N THR A 122 -8.56 12.38 5.71
CA THR A 122 -8.75 13.52 4.79
C THR A 122 -7.51 13.84 3.96
N VAL A 123 -6.35 13.28 4.35
CA VAL A 123 -5.05 13.52 3.70
C VAL A 123 -4.45 12.23 3.16
N TYR A 124 -3.63 12.34 2.13
CA TYR A 124 -2.96 11.17 1.50
C TYR A 124 -1.89 10.52 2.39
N GLY A 125 -1.64 10.99 3.55
CA GLY A 125 -0.68 10.44 4.50
C GLY A 125 0.76 10.88 4.21
N THR A 126 1.25 11.69 5.12
CA THR A 126 2.69 11.82 5.37
C THR A 126 2.94 10.94 6.57
N GLY A 127 3.52 9.75 6.38
CA GLY A 127 3.81 8.86 7.50
C GLY A 127 4.53 9.64 8.61
N GLU A 128 3.97 9.67 9.80
CA GLU A 128 4.53 10.41 10.95
C GLU A 128 5.93 9.90 11.39
N HIS A 129 6.50 8.95 10.66
CA HIS A 129 7.84 8.40 10.92
C HIS A 129 8.95 8.94 10.00
N ALA A 130 8.67 9.96 9.16
CA ALA A 130 9.72 10.60 8.35
C ALA A 130 10.67 11.51 9.17
N ASN A 131 10.45 11.70 10.47
CA ASN A 131 11.23 12.58 11.33
C ASN A 131 11.63 11.95 12.68
N LYS A 132 12.25 10.77 12.66
CA LYS A 132 13.15 10.39 13.74
C LYS A 132 14.53 10.17 13.16
N ALA A 133 15.29 11.25 13.08
CA ALA A 133 16.72 11.17 12.85
C ALA A 133 17.35 10.25 13.92
N PRO A 134 18.18 9.27 13.54
CA PRO A 134 18.95 8.52 14.50
C PRO A 134 19.97 9.46 15.16
N THR A 135 19.80 9.70 16.44
CA THR A 135 20.84 10.29 17.28
C THR A 135 21.86 9.20 17.55
N SER A 136 22.83 9.08 16.70
CA SER A 136 24.24 8.79 16.99
C SER A 136 24.99 8.44 15.71
N MET A 137 26.13 9.12 15.57
CA MET A 137 27.09 9.00 14.50
C MET A 137 27.60 7.55 14.36
N GLU A 138 27.49 6.98 13.16
CA GLU A 138 28.61 6.27 12.55
C GLU A 138 28.44 6.29 11.03
N SER A 139 29.51 6.73 10.39
CA SER A 139 29.66 6.96 8.97
C SER A 139 29.62 5.66 8.16
N TRP A 140 28.71 5.58 7.19
CA TRP A 140 28.96 4.76 5.98
C TRP A 140 28.56 5.60 4.78
N ALA A 141 29.53 5.92 3.98
CA ALA A 141 29.38 6.59 2.71
C ALA A 141 28.77 5.64 1.68
N ASP A 142 27.98 6.25 0.78
CA ASP A 142 27.64 5.79 -0.54
C ASP A 142 26.72 4.56 -0.70
N ASN A 143 25.40 4.82 -0.75
CA ASN A 143 24.62 4.38 -1.89
C ASN A 143 23.34 5.20 -2.01
N GLU A 144 23.35 6.20 -2.92
CA GLU A 144 22.16 6.91 -3.37
C GLU A 144 21.26 5.96 -4.16
N LYS A 145 20.21 5.46 -3.54
CA LYS A 145 18.94 5.18 -4.19
C LYS A 145 17.86 5.66 -3.25
N SER A 146 17.36 6.85 -3.56
CA SER A 146 16.15 7.42 -2.99
C SER A 146 15.00 6.44 -3.22
N ALA A 147 14.69 5.64 -2.23
CA ALA A 147 13.42 4.95 -2.16
C ALA A 147 12.37 5.96 -1.70
N ALA A 148 11.49 6.36 -2.60
CA ALA A 148 10.29 7.09 -2.24
C ALA A 148 9.50 6.28 -1.18
N PRO A 149 8.86 6.93 -0.20
CA PRO A 149 8.07 6.21 0.79
C PRO A 149 6.91 5.50 0.06
N PHE A 150 6.85 4.21 0.19
CA PHE A 150 5.75 3.41 -0.33
C PHE A 150 4.48 3.77 0.45
N CYS A 151 3.49 4.29 -0.24
CA CYS A 151 2.13 4.46 0.26
C CYS A 151 1.19 3.48 -0.44
N CYS A 152 0.35 2.85 0.32
CA CYS A 152 -0.63 1.86 -0.15
C CYS A 152 -1.62 2.39 -1.21
#